data_2c36bade6f24f14a6d63c2bc41b9e662
#
_entry.id   2c36bade6f24f14a6d63c2bc41b9e662
#
_cell.length_a   1.000
_cell.length_b   1.000
_cell.length_c   1.000
_cell.angle_alpha   90.00
_cell.angle_beta   90.00
_cell.angle_gamma   90.00
#
_symmetry.space_group_name_H-M   'P 1'
#
loop_
_entity.id
_entity.type
_entity.pdbx_description
1 polymer ?
#
loop_
_entity_poly.entity_id
_entity_poly.type
_entity_poly.pdbx_seq_one_letter_code
_entity_poly.pdbx_strand_id
1 'polypeptide(L)'
;MKTVLWVIAGLIAVVALGVLVLYIGGSRLPREHRSQLTVTLRASRAAVWTALTDYAAMPQWWPAVKAVRMGQMPDGTELTFNMDKHGQEIPFRTVESRPNEKLVRMIANDQLPFGGTWSYELADAENGGTRLTLTEDGFINPPVFRAMAKWFLGLDTTQRDYLQHLEQHLAEKK
;
A
#
# COMPACT_ATOMS: atom_id res chain seq x y z
N MET A 1 -4.73 -24.56 40.17
CA MET A 1 -3.71 -23.53 39.90
C MET A 1 -2.52 -24.02 39.10
N LYS A 2 -1.78 -25.10 39.54
CA LYS A 2 -0.59 -25.58 38.83
C LYS A 2 -0.87 -25.99 37.36
N THR A 3 -1.96 -26.70 37.08
CA THR A 3 -2.34 -27.11 35.72
C THR A 3 -2.59 -25.95 34.78
N VAL A 4 -3.25 -24.87 35.24
CA VAL A 4 -3.49 -23.66 34.45
C VAL A 4 -2.19 -22.94 34.10
N LEU A 5 -1.24 -22.90 35.05
CA LEU A 5 0.10 -22.32 34.81
C LEU A 5 0.88 -23.11 33.74
N TRP A 6 0.81 -24.44 33.75
CA TRP A 6 1.46 -25.25 32.71
C TRP A 6 0.82 -25.09 31.34
N VAL A 7 -0.49 -24.95 31.26
CA VAL A 7 -1.20 -24.66 29.99
C VAL A 7 -0.81 -23.29 29.43
N ILE A 8 -0.77 -22.25 30.29
CA ILE A 8 -0.33 -20.91 29.89
C ILE A 8 1.13 -20.93 29.43
N ALA A 9 2.01 -21.58 30.19
CA ALA A 9 3.42 -21.71 29.81
C ALA A 9 3.60 -22.43 28.47
N GLY A 10 2.84 -23.50 28.24
CA GLY A 10 2.83 -24.21 26.96
C GLY A 10 2.36 -23.32 25.79
N LEU A 11 1.30 -22.55 25.99
CA LEU A 11 0.81 -21.62 24.97
C LEU A 11 1.83 -20.53 24.62
N ILE A 12 2.47 -19.95 25.65
CA ILE A 12 3.54 -18.94 25.45
C ILE A 12 4.71 -19.57 24.66
N ALA A 13 5.12 -20.79 24.99
CA ALA A 13 6.20 -21.47 24.29
C ALA A 13 5.88 -21.72 22.82
N VAL A 14 4.63 -22.11 22.49
CA VAL A 14 4.18 -22.29 21.10
C VAL A 14 4.18 -20.98 20.34
N VAL A 15 3.68 -19.90 20.93
CA VAL A 15 3.70 -18.56 20.31
C VAL A 15 5.13 -18.08 20.09
N ALA A 16 6.01 -18.22 21.10
CA ALA A 16 7.42 -17.84 20.98
C ALA A 16 8.14 -18.62 19.88
N LEU A 17 7.88 -19.94 19.77
CA LEU A 17 8.42 -20.76 18.70
C LEU A 17 7.93 -20.30 17.33
N GLY A 18 6.64 -19.98 17.19
CA GLY A 18 6.07 -19.44 15.95
C GLY A 18 6.73 -18.14 15.53
N VAL A 19 6.91 -17.18 16.46
CA VAL A 19 7.62 -15.92 16.20
C VAL A 19 9.07 -16.17 15.83
N LEU A 20 9.76 -17.10 16.48
CA LEU A 20 11.14 -17.46 16.15
C LEU A 20 11.26 -18.03 14.72
N VAL A 21 10.34 -18.90 14.32
CA VAL A 21 10.29 -19.46 12.96
C VAL A 21 10.09 -18.35 11.94
N LEU A 22 9.14 -17.42 12.17
CA LEU A 22 8.89 -16.26 11.31
C LEU A 22 10.13 -15.36 11.24
N TYR A 23 10.80 -15.13 12.37
CA TYR A 23 12.01 -14.31 12.42
C TYR A 23 13.16 -14.92 11.63
N ILE A 24 13.46 -16.22 11.85
CA ILE A 24 14.54 -16.93 11.14
C ILE A 24 14.21 -17.00 9.63
N GLY A 25 13.00 -17.37 9.28
CA GLY A 25 12.57 -17.45 7.88
C GLY A 25 12.60 -16.08 7.21
N GLY A 26 12.03 -15.07 7.85
CA GLY A 26 12.00 -13.70 7.33
C GLY A 26 13.37 -13.03 7.25
N SER A 27 14.34 -13.41 8.10
CA SER A 27 15.71 -12.89 8.02
C SER A 27 16.45 -13.34 6.76
N ARG A 28 16.01 -14.45 6.15
CA ARG A 28 16.55 -14.99 4.88
C ARG A 28 15.86 -14.41 3.64
N LEU A 29 14.73 -13.71 3.81
CA LEU A 29 14.03 -13.05 2.71
C LEU A 29 14.66 -11.70 2.41
N PRO A 30 14.67 -11.27 1.12
CA PRO A 30 15.11 -9.92 0.76
C PRO A 30 14.25 -8.87 1.47
N ARG A 31 14.83 -7.72 1.77
CA ARG A 31 14.10 -6.58 2.32
C ARG A 31 13.23 -5.92 1.26
N GLU A 32 13.77 -5.82 0.07
CA GLU A 32 13.14 -5.21 -1.08
C GLU A 32 12.22 -6.21 -1.79
N HIS A 33 11.15 -5.69 -2.33
CA HIS A 33 10.24 -6.44 -3.19
C HIS A 33 9.71 -5.55 -4.28
N ARG A 34 9.33 -6.16 -5.39
CA ARG A 34 8.63 -5.51 -6.48
C ARG A 34 7.38 -6.30 -6.81
N SER A 35 6.26 -5.60 -6.96
CA SER A 35 5.03 -6.17 -7.48
C SER A 35 4.44 -5.25 -8.53
N GLN A 36 3.76 -5.83 -9.53
CA GLN A 36 3.14 -5.09 -10.62
C GLN A 36 1.81 -5.72 -10.97
N LEU A 37 0.78 -4.89 -11.02
CA LEU A 37 -0.57 -5.27 -11.42
C LEU A 37 -1.03 -4.36 -12.56
N THR A 38 -1.74 -4.95 -13.53
CA THR A 38 -2.34 -4.19 -14.63
C THR A 38 -3.83 -4.49 -14.67
N VAL A 39 -4.64 -3.42 -14.77
CA VAL A 39 -6.10 -3.50 -14.90
C VAL A 39 -6.56 -2.65 -16.07
N THR A 40 -7.69 -3.02 -16.68
CA THR A 40 -8.36 -2.22 -17.70
C THR A 40 -9.61 -1.60 -17.10
N LEU A 41 -9.59 -0.26 -16.96
CA LEU A 41 -10.67 0.53 -16.40
C LEU A 41 -11.57 1.07 -17.51
N ARG A 42 -12.89 1.02 -17.31
CA ARG A 42 -13.89 1.56 -18.27
C ARG A 42 -14.10 3.06 -18.10
N ALA A 43 -13.02 3.80 -17.93
CA ALA A 43 -13.01 5.25 -17.74
C ALA A 43 -11.89 5.86 -18.58
N SER A 44 -12.04 7.13 -18.98
CA SER A 44 -11.01 7.85 -19.74
C SER A 44 -9.76 8.08 -18.89
N ARG A 45 -8.59 8.24 -19.52
CA ARG A 45 -7.34 8.57 -18.81
C ARG A 45 -7.49 9.81 -17.93
N ALA A 46 -8.21 10.81 -18.37
CA ALA A 46 -8.46 12.04 -17.59
C ALA A 46 -9.29 11.73 -16.32
N ALA A 47 -10.32 10.88 -16.41
CA ALA A 47 -11.12 10.50 -15.24
C ALA A 47 -10.30 9.65 -14.25
N VAL A 48 -9.49 8.71 -14.75
CA VAL A 48 -8.57 7.93 -13.90
C VAL A 48 -7.54 8.84 -13.24
N TRP A 49 -6.94 9.76 -14.00
CA TRP A 49 -5.98 10.73 -13.48
C TRP A 49 -6.56 11.58 -12.35
N THR A 50 -7.76 12.10 -12.55
CA THR A 50 -8.47 12.88 -11.52
C THR A 50 -8.66 12.05 -10.26
N ALA A 51 -9.09 10.79 -10.37
CA ALA A 51 -9.27 9.92 -9.20
C ALA A 51 -7.94 9.61 -8.48
N LEU A 52 -6.83 9.46 -9.22
CA LEU A 52 -5.49 9.21 -8.65
C LEU A 52 -4.91 10.43 -7.94
N THR A 53 -5.27 11.67 -8.37
CA THR A 53 -4.68 12.91 -7.88
C THR A 53 -5.59 13.69 -6.92
N ASP A 54 -6.88 13.38 -6.85
CA ASP A 54 -7.79 13.91 -5.83
C ASP A 54 -7.61 13.14 -4.51
N TYR A 55 -6.52 13.46 -3.81
CA TYR A 55 -6.18 12.79 -2.56
C TYR A 55 -7.22 13.03 -1.47
N ALA A 56 -7.89 14.20 -1.48
CA ALA A 56 -8.91 14.55 -0.49
C ALA A 56 -10.16 13.65 -0.61
N ALA A 57 -10.48 13.19 -1.82
CA ALA A 57 -11.59 12.29 -2.08
C ALA A 57 -11.27 10.81 -1.76
N MET A 58 -10.00 10.45 -1.57
CA MET A 58 -9.58 9.06 -1.36
C MET A 58 -10.33 8.32 -0.24
N PRO A 59 -10.63 8.93 0.93
CA PRO A 59 -11.41 8.28 1.99
C PRO A 59 -12.85 7.91 1.60
N GLN A 60 -13.38 8.49 0.54
CA GLN A 60 -14.75 8.22 0.08
C GLN A 60 -14.85 6.89 -0.68
N TRP A 61 -13.74 6.44 -1.28
CA TRP A 61 -13.76 5.26 -2.13
C TRP A 61 -12.74 4.19 -1.72
N TRP A 62 -11.67 4.53 -0.98
CA TRP A 62 -10.72 3.53 -0.48
C TRP A 62 -10.77 3.41 1.05
N PRO A 63 -11.45 2.40 1.60
CA PRO A 63 -11.72 2.26 3.03
C PRO A 63 -10.47 2.11 3.90
N ALA A 64 -9.32 1.74 3.32
CA ALA A 64 -8.05 1.66 4.04
C ALA A 64 -7.56 3.04 4.52
N VAL A 65 -7.99 4.13 3.87
CA VAL A 65 -7.68 5.52 4.25
C VAL A 65 -8.93 6.14 4.88
N LYS A 66 -8.81 6.65 6.10
CA LYS A 66 -9.92 7.29 6.84
C LYS A 66 -9.95 8.80 6.71
N ALA A 67 -8.79 9.39 6.52
CA ALA A 67 -8.64 10.83 6.28
C ALA A 67 -7.35 11.11 5.49
N VAL A 68 -7.34 12.20 4.77
CA VAL A 68 -6.12 12.73 4.13
C VAL A 68 -5.93 14.17 4.60
N ARG A 69 -4.74 14.48 5.07
CA ARG A 69 -4.31 15.82 5.45
C ARG A 69 -3.20 16.28 4.51
N MET A 70 -3.31 17.51 4.04
CA MET A 70 -2.26 18.15 3.24
C MET A 70 -1.23 18.81 4.17
N GLY A 71 0.03 18.83 3.73
CA GLY A 71 1.12 19.49 4.43
C GLY A 71 2.27 19.80 3.49
N GLN A 72 3.37 20.33 4.04
CA GLN A 72 4.57 20.66 3.27
C GLN A 72 5.82 20.31 4.07
N MET A 73 6.89 19.97 3.36
CA MET A 73 8.24 19.90 3.91
C MET A 73 8.84 21.33 4.03
N PRO A 74 9.93 21.50 4.80
CA PRO A 74 10.60 22.79 4.90
C PRO A 74 11.10 23.38 3.57
N ASP A 75 11.36 22.54 2.58
CA ASP A 75 11.76 22.93 1.22
C ASP A 75 10.59 23.28 0.30
N GLY A 76 9.35 23.27 0.81
CA GLY A 76 8.13 23.55 0.05
C GLY A 76 7.53 22.32 -0.66
N THR A 77 8.15 21.16 -0.59
CA THR A 77 7.61 19.93 -1.19
C THR A 77 6.26 19.57 -0.55
N GLU A 78 5.23 19.42 -1.37
CA GLU A 78 3.89 19.03 -0.90
C GLU A 78 3.88 17.59 -0.38
N LEU A 79 3.24 17.40 0.77
CA LEU A 79 2.96 16.11 1.39
C LEU A 79 1.46 15.87 1.48
N THR A 80 1.08 14.59 1.35
CA THR A 80 -0.21 14.11 1.83
C THR A 80 0.00 13.12 2.94
N PHE A 81 -0.74 13.26 4.02
CA PHE A 81 -0.72 12.32 5.14
C PHE A 81 -1.98 11.47 5.07
N ASN A 82 -1.83 10.20 4.73
CA ASN A 82 -2.94 9.26 4.70
C ASN A 82 -3.08 8.64 6.09
N MET A 83 -4.22 8.84 6.72
CA MET A 83 -4.53 8.26 8.04
C MET A 83 -5.27 6.94 7.86
N ASP A 84 -4.80 5.87 8.51
CA ASP A 84 -5.45 4.57 8.52
C ASP A 84 -6.57 4.49 9.59
N LYS A 85 -7.21 3.32 9.70
CA LYS A 85 -8.26 3.05 10.71
C LYS A 85 -7.77 3.05 12.16
N HIS A 86 -6.47 3.01 12.40
CA HIS A 86 -5.85 3.03 13.72
C HIS A 86 -5.32 4.43 14.09
N GLY A 87 -5.50 5.43 13.20
CA GLY A 87 -5.02 6.79 13.39
C GLY A 87 -3.53 6.96 13.05
N GLN A 88 -2.89 5.97 12.42
CA GLN A 88 -1.52 6.10 11.96
C GLN A 88 -1.49 6.94 10.67
N GLU A 89 -0.69 8.01 10.67
CA GLU A 89 -0.45 8.83 9.50
C GLU A 89 0.78 8.35 8.74
N ILE A 90 0.62 8.11 7.45
CA ILE A 90 1.71 7.79 6.53
C ILE A 90 1.87 8.95 5.56
N PRO A 91 3.03 9.67 5.58
CA PRO A 91 3.29 10.76 4.67
C PRO A 91 3.70 10.25 3.29
N PHE A 92 3.15 10.86 2.26
CA PHE A 92 3.52 10.61 0.87
C PHE A 92 3.90 11.91 0.19
N ARG A 93 4.91 11.85 -0.69
CA ARG A 93 5.23 12.90 -1.65
C ARG A 93 5.07 12.41 -3.09
N THR A 94 4.76 13.31 -3.99
CA THR A 94 4.80 13.05 -5.44
C THR A 94 6.25 13.24 -5.92
N VAL A 95 6.80 12.23 -6.59
CA VAL A 95 8.17 12.22 -7.13
C VAL A 95 8.17 12.57 -8.62
N GLU A 96 7.16 12.07 -9.34
CA GLU A 96 6.96 12.34 -10.76
C GLU A 96 5.46 12.50 -11.03
N SER A 97 5.11 13.51 -11.85
CA SER A 97 3.74 13.76 -12.27
C SER A 97 3.72 14.21 -13.73
N ARG A 98 3.22 13.34 -14.60
CA ARG A 98 2.91 13.64 -16.00
C ARG A 98 1.43 13.43 -16.22
N PRO A 99 0.62 14.51 -16.35
CA PRO A 99 -0.83 14.43 -16.43
C PRO A 99 -1.33 13.40 -17.46
N ASN A 100 -2.24 12.54 -17.02
CA ASN A 100 -2.85 11.45 -17.81
C ASN A 100 -1.89 10.36 -18.31
N GLU A 101 -0.61 10.36 -17.87
CA GLU A 101 0.39 9.41 -18.32
C GLU A 101 1.05 8.66 -17.16
N LYS A 102 1.63 9.39 -16.22
CA LYS A 102 2.41 8.77 -15.14
C LYS A 102 2.34 9.57 -13.84
N LEU A 103 2.12 8.87 -12.74
CA LEU A 103 2.23 9.39 -11.39
C LEU A 103 3.15 8.49 -10.59
N VAL A 104 4.12 9.06 -9.88
CA VAL A 104 4.96 8.32 -8.93
C VAL A 104 4.85 8.97 -7.56
N ARG A 105 4.45 8.16 -6.59
CA ARG A 105 4.33 8.57 -5.19
C ARG A 105 5.26 7.75 -4.32
N MET A 106 5.86 8.38 -3.32
CA MET A 106 6.81 7.75 -2.40
C MET A 106 6.40 8.03 -0.96
N ILE A 107 6.57 7.04 -0.09
CA ILE A 107 6.47 7.24 1.37
C ILE A 107 7.63 8.15 1.80
N ALA A 108 7.28 9.27 2.44
CA ALA A 108 8.23 10.33 2.81
C ALA A 108 8.60 10.27 4.31
N ASN A 109 8.86 9.07 4.83
CA ASN A 109 9.30 8.85 6.22
C ASN A 109 10.22 7.64 6.31
N ASP A 110 11.52 7.91 6.44
CA ASP A 110 12.57 6.87 6.52
C ASP A 110 12.61 6.14 7.89
N GLN A 111 11.84 6.60 8.87
CA GLN A 111 11.76 5.96 10.19
C GLN A 111 10.71 4.83 10.24
N LEU A 112 9.85 4.72 9.22
CA LEU A 112 8.90 3.63 9.15
C LEU A 112 9.60 2.29 8.89
N PRO A 113 9.07 1.21 9.44
CA PRO A 113 9.64 -0.14 9.22
C PRO A 113 9.40 -0.67 7.80
N PHE A 114 8.73 0.08 6.96
CA PHE A 114 8.44 -0.19 5.55
C PHE A 114 8.44 1.12 4.77
N GLY A 115 8.59 1.04 3.46
CA GLY A 115 8.57 2.19 2.58
C GLY A 115 8.65 1.77 1.12
N GLY A 116 8.77 2.77 0.24
CA GLY A 116 8.90 2.54 -1.20
C GLY A 116 8.11 3.51 -2.03
N THR A 117 7.96 3.17 -3.31
CA THR A 117 7.25 3.96 -4.32
C THR A 117 6.13 3.16 -4.94
N TRP A 118 5.04 3.86 -5.27
CA TRP A 118 4.00 3.40 -6.17
C TRP A 118 4.04 4.22 -7.45
N SER A 119 4.21 3.52 -8.58
CA SER A 119 4.21 4.11 -9.92
C SER A 119 2.95 3.69 -10.65
N TYR A 120 2.18 4.67 -11.10
CA TYR A 120 0.96 4.52 -11.88
C TYR A 120 1.25 4.92 -13.32
N GLU A 121 1.08 4.01 -14.26
CA GLU A 121 1.25 4.28 -15.70
C GLU A 121 -0.08 4.06 -16.42
N LEU A 122 -0.52 5.10 -17.15
CA LEU A 122 -1.80 5.13 -17.85
C LEU A 122 -1.57 5.08 -19.36
N ALA A 123 -2.23 4.15 -20.03
CA ALA A 123 -2.27 4.03 -21.47
C ALA A 123 -3.70 3.82 -21.96
N ASP A 124 -3.97 4.14 -23.23
CA ASP A 124 -5.27 3.86 -23.83
C ASP A 124 -5.49 2.33 -23.90
N ALA A 125 -6.70 1.90 -23.61
CA ALA A 125 -7.15 0.55 -23.84
C ALA A 125 -7.97 0.47 -25.15
N GLU A 126 -7.99 -0.70 -25.80
CA GLU A 126 -8.64 -0.93 -27.10
C GLU A 126 -10.12 -0.53 -27.14
N ASN A 127 -10.81 -0.54 -25.99
CA ASN A 127 -12.25 -0.25 -25.89
C ASN A 127 -12.55 1.19 -25.45
N GLY A 128 -11.62 2.13 -25.63
CA GLY A 128 -11.78 3.54 -25.21
C GLY A 128 -11.66 3.77 -23.71
N GLY A 129 -11.27 2.73 -22.95
CA GLY A 129 -10.95 2.84 -21.52
C GLY A 129 -9.48 3.13 -21.28
N THR A 130 -9.04 2.89 -20.04
CA THR A 130 -7.65 3.10 -19.61
C THR A 130 -7.04 1.79 -19.12
N ARG A 131 -5.88 1.43 -19.65
CA ARG A 131 -5.00 0.42 -19.07
C ARG A 131 -4.12 1.11 -18.02
N LEU A 132 -4.35 0.76 -16.76
CA LEU A 132 -3.58 1.24 -15.62
C LEU A 132 -2.63 0.14 -15.16
N THR A 133 -1.32 0.44 -15.16
CA THR A 133 -0.30 -0.41 -14.56
C THR A 133 0.18 0.25 -13.27
N LEU A 134 0.01 -0.47 -12.15
CA LEU A 134 0.49 -0.07 -10.83
C LEU A 134 1.69 -0.94 -10.45
N THR A 135 2.83 -0.31 -10.28
CA THR A 135 4.07 -0.96 -9.82
C THR A 135 4.42 -0.45 -8.43
N GLU A 136 4.70 -1.36 -7.52
CA GLU A 136 5.28 -1.09 -6.21
C GLU A 136 6.73 -1.56 -6.19
N ASP A 137 7.63 -0.66 -5.87
CA ASP A 137 9.00 -0.94 -5.47
C ASP A 137 9.12 -0.59 -3.99
N GLY A 138 9.05 -1.63 -3.14
CA GLY A 138 8.91 -1.47 -1.71
C GLY A 138 9.97 -2.21 -0.91
N PHE A 139 10.04 -1.91 0.39
CA PHE A 139 10.86 -2.65 1.34
C PHE A 139 10.13 -2.86 2.67
N ILE A 140 10.46 -3.95 3.36
CA ILE A 140 9.98 -4.29 4.70
C ILE A 140 11.19 -4.63 5.56
N ASN A 141 11.48 -3.84 6.60
CA ASN A 141 12.65 -4.03 7.45
C ASN A 141 12.50 -5.17 8.47
N PRO A 142 11.38 -5.33 9.22
CA PRO A 142 11.27 -6.37 10.23
C PRO A 142 11.14 -7.77 9.61
N PRO A 143 12.01 -8.74 9.99
CA PRO A 143 11.98 -10.09 9.45
C PRO A 143 10.62 -10.78 9.58
N VAL A 144 9.97 -10.65 10.74
CA VAL A 144 8.65 -11.25 10.99
C VAL A 144 7.61 -10.75 10.00
N PHE A 145 7.60 -9.44 9.70
CA PHE A 145 6.66 -8.86 8.76
C PHE A 145 6.95 -9.30 7.32
N ARG A 146 8.24 -9.47 6.94
CA ARG A 146 8.61 -10.04 5.63
C ARG A 146 8.06 -11.45 5.46
N ALA A 147 8.25 -12.30 6.49
CA ALA A 147 7.72 -13.67 6.48
C ALA A 147 6.19 -13.67 6.38
N MET A 148 5.51 -12.84 7.16
CA MET A 148 4.05 -12.73 7.12
C MET A 148 3.56 -12.25 5.74
N ALA A 149 4.15 -11.19 5.18
CA ALA A 149 3.80 -10.69 3.86
C ALA A 149 4.03 -11.75 2.77
N LYS A 150 5.17 -12.44 2.79
CA LYS A 150 5.52 -13.42 1.75
C LYS A 150 4.69 -14.70 1.83
N TRP A 151 4.43 -15.22 3.04
CA TRP A 151 3.87 -16.56 3.20
C TRP A 151 2.36 -16.59 3.43
N PHE A 152 1.76 -15.50 3.95
CA PHE A 152 0.36 -15.51 4.37
C PHE A 152 -0.50 -14.42 3.72
N LEU A 153 0.03 -13.21 3.54
CA LEU A 153 -0.78 -12.07 3.11
C LEU A 153 -0.71 -11.81 1.59
N GLY A 154 0.44 -12.06 0.97
CA GLY A 154 0.76 -11.62 -0.38
C GLY A 154 1.36 -10.21 -0.38
N LEU A 155 2.38 -10.00 -1.20
CA LEU A 155 3.06 -8.70 -1.32
C LEU A 155 2.25 -7.68 -2.13
N ASP A 156 1.26 -8.13 -2.89
CA ASP A 156 0.42 -7.32 -3.77
C ASP A 156 -1.01 -7.08 -3.22
N THR A 157 -1.28 -7.51 -1.99
CA THR A 157 -2.64 -7.43 -1.40
C THR A 157 -3.17 -6.00 -1.34
N THR A 158 -2.33 -5.05 -0.90
CA THR A 158 -2.73 -3.63 -0.81
C THR A 158 -3.00 -3.03 -2.20
N GLN A 159 -2.21 -3.41 -3.21
CA GLN A 159 -2.42 -2.98 -4.59
C GLN A 159 -3.73 -3.53 -5.16
N ARG A 160 -4.05 -4.81 -4.91
CA ARG A 160 -5.31 -5.43 -5.35
C ARG A 160 -6.52 -4.73 -4.73
N ASP A 161 -6.48 -4.53 -3.42
CA ASP A 161 -7.52 -3.82 -2.69
C ASP A 161 -7.73 -2.39 -3.24
N TYR A 162 -6.63 -1.66 -3.43
CA TYR A 162 -6.67 -0.32 -4.01
C TYR A 162 -7.29 -0.29 -5.41
N LEU A 163 -6.82 -1.16 -6.31
CA LEU A 163 -7.29 -1.20 -7.70
C LEU A 163 -8.75 -1.61 -7.80
N GLN A 164 -9.21 -2.54 -6.95
CA GLN A 164 -10.60 -2.95 -6.89
C GLN A 164 -11.52 -1.79 -6.49
N HIS A 165 -11.16 -1.03 -5.45
CA HIS A 165 -11.94 0.13 -5.01
C HIS A 165 -11.91 1.28 -6.02
N LEU A 166 -10.76 1.51 -6.67
CA LEU A 166 -10.65 2.50 -7.74
C LEU A 166 -11.57 2.16 -8.92
N GLU A 167 -11.63 0.90 -9.34
CA GLU A 167 -12.51 0.43 -10.42
C GLU A 167 -13.99 0.65 -10.06
N GLN A 168 -14.39 0.30 -8.83
CA GLN A 168 -15.76 0.51 -8.33
C GLN A 168 -16.12 2.00 -8.33
N HIS A 169 -15.25 2.85 -7.79
CA HIS A 169 -15.46 4.30 -7.74
C HIS A 169 -15.64 4.92 -9.13
N LEU A 170 -14.83 4.49 -10.11
CA LEU A 170 -14.95 5.00 -11.49
C LEU A 170 -16.19 4.47 -12.22
N ALA A 171 -16.73 3.32 -11.81
CA ALA A 171 -17.96 2.79 -12.37
C ALA A 171 -19.22 3.51 -11.85
N GLU A 172 -19.20 4.02 -10.62
CA GLU A 172 -20.31 4.74 -9.98
C GLU A 172 -20.47 6.19 -10.48
N LYS A 173 -19.42 6.80 -11.05
CA LYS A 173 -19.41 8.18 -11.56
C LYS A 173 -19.89 8.34 -13.02
N LYS A 174 -20.53 7.33 -13.58
CA LYS A 174 -21.08 7.36 -14.95
C LYS A 174 -22.46 8.00 -15.01
#